data_7c5730a1f5083f9410b2bc03b6e6764a
#
_entry.id   7c5730a1f5083f9410b2bc03b6e6764a
#
_cell.length_a   1.000
_cell.length_b   1.000
_cell.length_c   1.000
_cell.angle_alpha   90.00
_cell.angle_beta   90.00
_cell.angle_gamma   90.00
#
_symmetry.space_group_name_H-M   'P 1'
#
loop_
_entity.id
_entity.type
_entity.pdbx_description
1 polymer ?
#
loop_
_entity_poly.entity_id
_entity_poly.type
_entity_poly.pdbx_seq_one_letter_code
_entity_poly.pdbx_strand_id
1 'polypeptide(L)' 'MNKFVRCKREETGTLFVINLNYVSRAYERNDKTWVLEDMKGRRYMCVNQDGEESTMDESIFAFVQ' A
#
# COMPACT_ATOMS: atom_id res chain seq x y z
N MET A 1 6.90 -13.14 -11.34
CA MET A 1 7.13 -11.75 -10.90
C MET A 1 6.16 -11.41 -9.79
N ASN A 2 6.67 -10.96 -8.67
CA ASN A 2 5.85 -10.57 -7.53
C ASN A 2 5.66 -9.05 -7.51
N LYS A 3 4.44 -8.63 -7.25
CA LYS A 3 4.14 -7.21 -7.10
C LYS A 3 4.08 -6.83 -5.63
N PHE A 4 4.71 -5.74 -5.30
CA PHE A 4 4.77 -5.19 -3.96
C PHE A 4 4.22 -3.77 -3.98
N VAL A 5 3.77 -3.32 -2.83
CA VAL A 5 3.23 -1.97 -2.71
C VAL A 5 3.90 -1.27 -1.53
N ARG A 6 4.33 -0.04 -1.77
CA ARG A 6 4.81 0.82 -0.69
C ARG A 6 3.62 1.40 0.04
N CYS A 7 3.62 1.28 1.36
CA CYS A 7 2.51 1.79 2.15
C CYS A 7 2.98 2.20 3.53
N LYS A 8 2.14 2.92 4.24
CA LYS A 8 2.37 3.20 5.66
C LYS A 8 1.18 2.74 6.46
N ARG A 9 1.44 2.20 7.63
CA ARG A 9 0.39 1.73 8.51
C ARG A 9 -0.37 2.93 9.07
N GLU A 10 -1.70 2.88 8.98
CA GLU A 10 -2.55 4.00 9.40
C GLU A 10 -2.35 4.36 10.85
N GLU A 11 -2.27 3.37 11.74
CA GLU A 11 -2.19 3.62 13.18
C GLU A 11 -0.87 4.23 13.61
N THR A 12 0.23 3.83 13.00
CA THR A 12 1.57 4.17 13.49
C THR A 12 2.37 5.06 12.55
N GLY A 13 1.95 5.14 11.29
CA GLY A 13 2.73 5.84 10.27
C GLY A 13 3.99 5.12 9.83
N THR A 14 4.20 3.89 10.32
CA THR A 14 5.38 3.10 9.94
C THR A 14 5.32 2.73 8.46
N LEU A 15 6.43 2.90 7.76
CA LEU A 15 6.52 2.55 6.35
C LEU A 15 6.75 1.05 6.17
N PHE A 16 6.02 0.48 5.22
CA PHE A 16 6.11 -0.95 4.89
C PHE A 16 6.18 -1.15 3.39
N VAL A 17 6.70 -2.29 3.01
CA VAL A 17 6.55 -2.84 1.67
C VAL A 17 5.86 -4.19 1.84
N ILE A 18 4.67 -4.34 1.30
CA ILE A 18 3.93 -5.58 1.42
C ILE A 18 3.64 -6.18 0.06
N ASN A 19 3.58 -7.52 0.04
CA ASN A 19 3.23 -8.26 -1.16
C ASN A 19 1.73 -8.12 -1.39
N LEU A 20 1.33 -7.77 -2.60
CA LEU A 20 -0.08 -7.61 -2.94
C LEU A 20 -0.91 -8.85 -2.66
N ASN A 21 -0.30 -10.03 -2.65
CA ASN A 21 -1.01 -11.27 -2.34
C ASN A 21 -1.55 -11.31 -0.91
N TYR A 22 -1.03 -10.47 -0.02
CA TYR A 22 -1.50 -10.38 1.36
C TYR A 22 -2.56 -9.30 1.57
N VAL A 23 -2.92 -8.60 0.52
CA VAL A 23 -3.96 -7.56 0.58
C VAL A 23 -5.30 -8.24 0.34
N SER A 24 -6.21 -8.15 1.33
CA SER A 24 -7.53 -8.74 1.19
C SER A 24 -8.49 -7.81 0.47
N ARG A 25 -8.30 -6.50 0.62
CA ARG A 25 -9.11 -5.54 -0.11
C ARG A 25 -8.39 -4.19 -0.23
N ALA A 26 -8.73 -3.47 -1.28
CA ALA A 26 -8.19 -2.14 -1.54
C ALA A 26 -9.33 -1.23 -2.01
N TYR A 27 -9.29 0.02 -1.59
CA TYR A 27 -10.29 0.97 -2.02
C TYR A 27 -9.71 2.38 -2.06
N GLU A 28 -10.33 3.23 -2.87
CA GLU A 28 -9.91 4.61 -3.03
C GLU A 28 -10.70 5.50 -2.07
N ARG A 29 -9.99 6.42 -1.43
CA ARG A 29 -10.62 7.42 -0.57
C ARG A 29 -10.98 8.65 -1.40
N ASN A 30 -11.75 9.54 -0.81
CA ASN A 30 -12.23 10.76 -1.47
C ASN A 30 -11.10 11.67 -1.95
N ASP A 31 -9.94 11.59 -1.30
CA ASP A 31 -8.77 12.40 -1.65
C ASP A 31 -7.85 11.70 -2.67
N LYS A 32 -8.35 10.65 -3.30
CA LYS A 32 -7.63 9.82 -4.27
C LYS A 32 -6.49 8.99 -3.69
N THR A 33 -6.37 8.96 -2.38
CA THR A 33 -5.42 8.07 -1.70
C THR A 33 -6.02 6.68 -1.62
N TRP A 34 -5.23 5.66 -1.91
CA TRP A 34 -5.67 4.27 -1.81
C TRP A 34 -5.37 3.70 -0.44
N VAL A 35 -6.32 2.95 0.09
CA VAL A 35 -6.20 2.25 1.36
C VAL A 35 -6.21 0.76 1.10
N LEU A 36 -5.31 0.04 1.76
CA LEU A 36 -5.20 -1.41 1.66
C LEU A 36 -5.53 -2.01 3.02
N GLU A 37 -6.19 -3.17 3.01
CA GLU A 37 -6.40 -3.93 4.24
C GLU A 37 -5.78 -5.31 4.06
N ASP A 38 -5.07 -5.76 5.09
CA ASP A 38 -4.54 -7.12 5.09
C ASP A 38 -5.61 -8.09 5.62
N MET A 39 -5.25 -9.36 5.71
CA MET A 39 -6.21 -10.40 6.13
C MET A 39 -6.60 -10.29 7.60
N LYS A 40 -5.86 -9.52 8.37
CA LYS A 40 -6.17 -9.27 9.78
C LYS A 40 -6.94 -7.98 9.99
N GLY A 41 -7.29 -7.28 8.91
CA GLY A 41 -8.04 -6.03 8.97
C GLY A 41 -7.21 -4.81 9.27
N ARG A 42 -5.89 -4.93 9.26
CA ARG A 42 -5.02 -3.77 9.43
C ARG A 42 -5.02 -2.92 8.18
N ARG A 43 -5.02 -1.62 8.35
CA ARG A 43 -5.11 -0.67 7.24
C ARG A 43 -3.77 -0.02 6.96
N TYR A 44 -3.51 0.14 5.67
CA TYR A 44 -2.30 0.79 5.18
C TYR A 44 -2.70 1.77 4.09
N MET A 45 -2.01 2.90 4.03
CA MET A 45 -2.21 3.88 2.96
C MET A 45 -1.07 3.78 1.98
N CYS A 46 -1.39 3.76 0.69
CA CYS A 46 -0.38 3.72 -0.36
C CYS A 46 0.49 4.98 -0.31
N VAL A 47 1.79 4.81 -0.49
CA VAL A 47 2.72 5.92 -0.51
C VAL A 47 3.65 5.80 -1.71
N ASN A 48 4.19 6.94 -2.16
CA ASN A 48 5.18 6.97 -3.23
C ASN A 48 6.59 6.72 -2.66
N GLN A 49 7.61 6.89 -3.49
CA GLN A 49 8.99 6.66 -3.09
C GLN A 49 9.45 7.57 -1.96
N ASP A 50 8.83 8.74 -1.83
CA ASP A 50 9.17 9.71 -0.79
C ASP A 50 8.40 9.46 0.52
N GLY A 51 7.55 8.44 0.53
CA GLY A 51 6.74 8.13 1.71
C GLY A 51 5.50 8.99 1.85
N GLU A 52 5.11 9.70 0.82
CA GLU A 52 3.92 10.53 0.82
C GLU A 52 2.72 9.75 0.28
N GLU A 53 1.54 10.02 0.81
CA GLU A 53 0.32 9.37 0.35
C GLU A 53 0.11 9.61 -1.14
N SER A 54 -0.19 8.54 -1.86
CA SER A 54 -0.24 8.61 -3.31
C SER A 54 -1.23 7.62 -3.90
N THR A 55 -1.31 7.63 -5.22
CA THR A 55 -2.13 6.68 -5.95
C THR A 55 -1.51 5.30 -5.94
N MET A 56 -2.31 4.30 -6.29
CA MET A 56 -1.84 2.93 -6.40
C MET A 56 -0.69 2.81 -7.40
N ASP A 57 -0.80 3.50 -8.53
CA ASP A 57 0.22 3.42 -9.58
C ASP A 57 1.60 3.87 -9.12
N GLU A 58 1.63 4.86 -8.24
CA GLU A 58 2.90 5.37 -7.71
C GLU A 58 3.48 4.51 -6.60
N SER A 59 2.65 3.65 -6.02
CA SER A 59 3.02 2.83 -4.87
C SER A 59 3.48 1.43 -5.27
N ILE A 60 2.92 0.90 -6.35
CA ILE A 60 3.20 -0.46 -6.80
C ILE A 60 4.53 -0.55 -7.52
N PHE A 61 5.25 -1.62 -7.27
CA PHE A 61 6.43 -1.96 -8.04
C PHE A 61 6.58 -3.48 -8.11
N ALA A 62 7.38 -3.94 -9.07
CA ALA A 62 7.61 -5.35 -9.25
C ALA A 62 9.05 -5.69 -8.91
N PHE A 63 9.23 -6.78 -8.17
CA PHE A 63 10.54 -7.37 -7.98
C PHE A 63 10.78 -8.41 -9.06
N VAL A 64 11.92 -8.30 -9.70
CA VAL A 64 12.40 -9.32 -10.61
C VAL A 64 13.45 -10.13 -9.85
N GLN A 65 13.14 -11.39 -9.66
CA GLN A 65 14.06 -12.30 -8.99
C GLN A 65 14.82 -13.13 -9.99
#